data_c65b6df17befdcd9ff1455076e80eef3
#
_entry.id   c65b6df17befdcd9ff1455076e80eef3
#
_cell.length_a   1.000
_cell.length_b   1.000
_cell.length_c   1.000
_cell.angle_alpha   90.00
_cell.angle_beta   90.00
_cell.angle_gamma   90.00
#
_symmetry.space_group_name_H-M   'P 1'
#
loop_
_entity.id
_entity.type
_entity.pdbx_description
1 polymer ?
#
loop_
_entity_poly.entity_id
_entity_poly.type
_entity_poly.pdbx_seq_one_letter_code
_entity_poly.pdbx_strand_id
1 'polypeptide(L)'
;DKYSSLEFWNDFSGKEKIRFLYILYSFYEIMKNKLPNFLVVGAAKSGTSSLHEYLIQHEDIFMPTINKEGKSVKEPQFLIKSKVEERLHFGIWNWDEYKFLFENVKQEKAIGESTVFYLYYYKEAIKNIKLRLGNDVKIIILLRNPVDRAFSAFQHVSKSVKESLSFEDALNQENGRLEQDLTLTPMVMYKDMGLYYDMVKAYKEEFDNVHVILYEDFRDKSDKVLKGVFEFLEVNIKTKINSSTRHNV
;
A
#
# COMPACT_ATOMS: atom_id res chain seq x y z
N ASP A 1 -27.57 -16.35 -27.28
CA ASP A 1 -26.10 -16.24 -27.21
C ASP A 1 -25.49 -17.05 -28.33
N LYS A 2 -25.05 -16.37 -29.39
CA LYS A 2 -24.72 -17.00 -30.69
C LYS A 2 -23.23 -17.12 -30.99
N TYR A 3 -22.35 -16.95 -29.99
CA TYR A 3 -20.91 -17.18 -30.17
C TYR A 3 -20.35 -17.83 -28.92
N SER A 4 -20.07 -19.13 -29.00
CA SER A 4 -19.11 -19.71 -28.06
C SER A 4 -17.72 -19.11 -28.38
N SER A 5 -16.93 -18.80 -27.36
CA SER A 5 -15.62 -18.16 -27.51
C SER A 5 -14.64 -18.94 -28.39
N LEU A 6 -14.88 -20.22 -28.60
CA LEU A 6 -14.08 -21.13 -29.44
C LEU A 6 -14.42 -21.01 -30.93
N GLU A 7 -15.70 -20.80 -31.31
CA GLU A 7 -16.10 -20.63 -32.70
C GLU A 7 -15.59 -19.32 -33.28
N PHE A 8 -15.73 -18.22 -32.52
CA PHE A 8 -15.16 -16.91 -32.89
C PHE A 8 -13.64 -16.99 -33.19
N TRP A 9 -12.88 -17.76 -32.39
CA TRP A 9 -11.45 -17.90 -32.56
C TRP A 9 -11.06 -18.71 -33.82
N ASN A 10 -11.89 -19.66 -34.25
CA ASN A 10 -11.61 -20.51 -35.40
C ASN A 10 -11.73 -19.79 -36.76
N ASP A 11 -12.52 -18.70 -36.82
CA ASP A 11 -12.71 -17.90 -38.03
C ASP A 11 -11.49 -17.05 -38.42
N PHE A 12 -10.53 -16.86 -37.51
CA PHE A 12 -9.33 -16.08 -37.79
C PHE A 12 -8.25 -16.92 -38.48
N SER A 13 -7.64 -16.36 -39.51
CA SER A 13 -6.42 -16.89 -40.12
C SER A 13 -5.24 -16.88 -39.11
N GLY A 14 -4.21 -17.68 -39.36
CA GLY A 14 -3.03 -17.67 -38.47
C GLY A 14 -2.38 -16.30 -38.28
N LYS A 15 -2.37 -15.46 -39.32
CA LYS A 15 -1.84 -14.08 -39.25
C LYS A 15 -2.71 -13.16 -38.40
N GLU A 16 -4.03 -13.29 -38.49
CA GLU A 16 -4.98 -12.51 -37.68
C GLU A 16 -4.93 -12.90 -36.21
N LYS A 17 -4.78 -14.20 -35.91
CA LYS A 17 -4.57 -14.70 -34.54
C LYS A 17 -3.29 -14.12 -33.92
N ILE A 18 -2.18 -14.10 -34.65
CA ILE A 18 -0.93 -13.50 -34.19
C ILE A 18 -1.09 -12.01 -33.95
N ARG A 19 -1.74 -11.28 -34.86
CA ARG A 19 -2.00 -9.84 -34.71
C ARG A 19 -2.88 -9.53 -33.51
N PHE A 20 -3.94 -10.33 -33.28
CA PHE A 20 -4.82 -10.19 -32.13
C PHE A 20 -4.08 -10.47 -30.81
N LEU A 21 -3.27 -11.53 -30.75
CA LEU A 21 -2.42 -11.82 -29.58
C LEU A 21 -1.39 -10.71 -29.32
N TYR A 22 -0.80 -10.14 -30.37
CA TYR A 22 0.12 -9.00 -30.24
C TYR A 22 -0.60 -7.76 -29.70
N ILE A 23 -1.81 -7.48 -30.18
CA ILE A 23 -2.63 -6.38 -29.67
C ILE A 23 -2.99 -6.63 -28.20
N LEU A 24 -3.45 -7.82 -27.83
CA LEU A 24 -3.75 -8.18 -26.45
C LEU A 24 -2.50 -8.09 -25.55
N TYR A 25 -1.35 -8.54 -26.04
CA TYR A 25 -0.08 -8.41 -25.31
C TYR A 25 0.31 -6.95 -25.14
N SER A 26 0.19 -6.13 -26.17
CA SER A 26 0.47 -4.69 -26.09
C SER A 26 -0.48 -3.99 -25.12
N PHE A 27 -1.78 -4.32 -25.14
CA PHE A 27 -2.73 -3.82 -24.14
C PHE A 27 -2.39 -4.30 -22.72
N TYR A 28 -2.00 -5.55 -22.56
CA TYR A 28 -1.57 -6.11 -21.28
C TYR A 28 -0.34 -5.36 -20.74
N GLU A 29 0.69 -5.13 -21.57
CA GLU A 29 1.89 -4.36 -21.19
C GLU A 29 1.57 -2.91 -20.85
N ILE A 30 0.71 -2.23 -21.63
CA ILE A 30 0.26 -0.86 -21.35
C ILE A 30 -0.50 -0.82 -20.01
N MET A 31 -1.36 -1.79 -19.74
CA MET A 31 -2.14 -1.86 -18.48
C MET A 31 -1.24 -2.23 -17.30
N LYS A 32 -0.27 -3.14 -17.50
CA LYS A 32 0.72 -3.51 -16.48
C LYS A 32 1.60 -2.33 -16.10
N ASN A 33 1.99 -1.51 -17.08
CA ASN A 33 2.81 -0.31 -16.85
C ASN A 33 2.09 0.79 -16.06
N LYS A 34 0.77 0.69 -15.86
CA LYS A 34 -0.03 1.62 -15.06
C LYS A 34 -0.39 1.07 -13.67
N LEU A 35 0.05 -0.13 -13.31
CA LEU A 35 -0.17 -0.68 -11.97
C LEU A 35 0.99 -0.33 -11.04
N PRO A 36 0.78 -0.35 -9.71
CA PRO A 36 1.86 -0.11 -8.77
C PRO A 36 3.06 -1.04 -8.98
N ASN A 37 4.24 -0.45 -9.07
CA ASN A 37 5.52 -1.16 -9.06
C ASN A 37 6.28 -0.97 -7.73
N PHE A 38 5.72 -0.15 -6.81
CA PHE A 38 6.17 -0.12 -5.41
C PHE A 38 5.00 0.07 -4.44
N LEU A 39 5.18 -0.35 -3.19
CA LEU A 39 4.19 -0.22 -2.12
C LEU A 39 4.83 0.25 -0.82
N VAL A 40 4.19 1.21 -0.14
CA VAL A 40 4.49 1.56 1.26
C VAL A 40 3.54 0.76 2.14
N VAL A 41 4.00 -0.37 2.67
CA VAL A 41 3.14 -1.37 3.31
C VAL A 41 2.87 -1.13 4.80
N GLY A 42 3.55 -0.18 5.42
CA GLY A 42 3.40 0.13 6.85
C GLY A 42 4.71 0.60 7.47
N ALA A 43 4.82 0.61 8.80
CA ALA A 43 3.79 0.28 9.78
C ALA A 43 2.88 1.47 10.09
N ALA A 44 1.68 1.19 10.56
CA ALA A 44 0.80 2.24 11.06
C ALA A 44 1.48 3.05 12.19
N LYS A 45 1.32 4.38 12.17
CA LYS A 45 1.91 5.35 13.13
C LYS A 45 3.45 5.45 13.09
N SER A 46 4.06 5.10 11.96
CA SER A 46 5.52 5.16 11.72
C SER A 46 5.92 6.22 10.69
N GLY A 47 5.10 7.24 10.43
CA GLY A 47 5.44 8.34 9.51
C GLY A 47 5.09 8.10 8.03
N THR A 48 4.33 7.05 7.71
CA THR A 48 3.92 6.74 6.34
C THR A 48 3.14 7.85 5.65
N SER A 49 2.38 8.68 6.39
CA SER A 49 1.66 9.82 5.82
C SER A 49 2.62 10.91 5.33
N SER A 50 3.64 11.24 6.13
CA SER A 50 4.67 12.19 5.70
C SER A 50 5.44 11.68 4.49
N LEU A 51 5.81 10.39 4.49
CA LEU A 51 6.49 9.80 3.33
C LEU A 51 5.59 9.88 2.07
N HIS A 52 4.32 9.50 2.17
CA HIS A 52 3.36 9.59 1.06
C HIS A 52 3.27 11.02 0.49
N GLU A 53 3.10 12.03 1.35
CA GLU A 53 3.03 13.44 0.95
C GLU A 53 4.34 13.96 0.33
N TYR A 54 5.49 13.40 0.73
CA TYR A 54 6.77 13.75 0.11
C TYR A 54 6.94 13.08 -1.25
N LEU A 55 6.50 11.82 -1.38
CA LEU A 55 6.57 11.09 -2.66
C LEU A 55 5.69 11.72 -3.75
N ILE A 56 4.50 12.25 -3.42
CA ILE A 56 3.62 12.96 -4.36
C ILE A 56 4.30 14.18 -4.99
N GLN A 57 5.26 14.81 -4.31
CA GLN A 57 5.95 16.01 -4.82
C GLN A 57 6.99 15.68 -5.90
N HIS A 58 7.32 14.40 -6.11
CA HIS A 58 8.38 14.00 -7.02
C HIS A 58 7.84 13.77 -8.44
N GLU A 59 8.45 14.42 -9.44
CA GLU A 59 8.01 14.38 -10.83
C GLU A 59 8.01 13.00 -11.50
N ASP A 60 8.93 12.09 -11.07
CA ASP A 60 9.04 10.71 -11.57
C ASP A 60 8.18 9.72 -10.77
N ILE A 61 7.40 10.17 -9.77
CA ILE A 61 6.62 9.30 -8.87
C ILE A 61 5.14 9.61 -8.98
N PHE A 62 4.34 8.59 -9.20
CA PHE A 62 2.88 8.68 -9.14
C PHE A 62 2.36 8.01 -7.87
N MET A 63 1.55 8.75 -7.11
CA MET A 63 0.76 8.24 -5.99
C MET A 63 -0.70 8.64 -6.18
N PRO A 64 -1.68 7.74 -5.98
CA PRO A 64 -3.09 8.09 -6.11
C PRO A 64 -3.50 9.06 -4.99
N THR A 65 -4.30 10.06 -5.34
CA THR A 65 -4.81 11.07 -4.39
C THR A 65 -6.33 11.10 -4.32
N ILE A 66 -7.00 10.66 -5.39
CA ILE A 66 -8.47 10.64 -5.49
C ILE A 66 -8.96 9.32 -6.08
N ASN A 67 -10.15 8.91 -5.69
CA ASN A 67 -10.85 7.77 -6.28
C ASN A 67 -11.78 8.23 -7.44
N LYS A 68 -12.51 7.28 -8.02
CA LYS A 68 -13.45 7.51 -9.13
C LYS A 68 -14.56 8.53 -8.80
N GLU A 69 -14.88 8.71 -7.53
CA GLU A 69 -15.88 9.67 -7.05
C GLU A 69 -15.26 11.05 -6.72
N GLY A 70 -13.97 11.25 -6.98
CA GLY A 70 -13.25 12.48 -6.63
C GLY A 70 -12.95 12.62 -5.14
N LYS A 71 -13.17 11.58 -4.33
CA LYS A 71 -12.86 11.60 -2.90
C LYS A 71 -11.38 11.29 -2.68
N SER A 72 -10.79 11.93 -1.66
CA SER A 72 -9.40 11.68 -1.27
C SER A 72 -9.19 10.21 -0.91
N VAL A 73 -8.14 9.62 -1.48
CA VAL A 73 -7.70 8.25 -1.21
C VAL A 73 -6.20 8.25 -1.01
N LYS A 74 -5.76 7.78 0.16
CA LYS A 74 -4.35 7.50 0.44
C LYS A 74 -4.12 6.00 0.59
N GLU A 75 -5.00 5.33 1.32
CA GLU A 75 -4.91 3.94 1.70
C GLU A 75 -6.02 3.12 1.03
N PRO A 76 -5.80 2.55 -0.16
CA PRO A 76 -6.81 1.79 -0.89
C PRO A 76 -7.30 0.54 -0.17
N GLN A 77 -6.49 -0.10 0.68
CA GLN A 77 -6.79 -1.34 1.42
C GLN A 77 -7.10 -2.56 0.52
N PHE A 78 -7.04 -2.43 -0.79
CA PHE A 78 -7.54 -3.41 -1.75
C PHE A 78 -6.89 -4.79 -1.62
N LEU A 79 -5.56 -4.83 -1.41
CA LEU A 79 -4.81 -6.09 -1.37
C LEU A 79 -5.04 -6.90 -0.07
N ILE A 80 -5.74 -6.31 0.90
CA ILE A 80 -6.18 -6.99 2.14
C ILE A 80 -7.70 -6.88 2.33
N LYS A 81 -8.45 -6.63 1.27
CA LYS A 81 -9.91 -6.46 1.31
C LYS A 81 -10.59 -7.48 2.21
N SER A 82 -10.31 -8.77 2.04
CA SER A 82 -10.90 -9.87 2.80
C SER A 82 -10.70 -9.78 4.34
N LYS A 83 -9.79 -8.92 4.80
CA LYS A 83 -9.49 -8.72 6.23
C LYS A 83 -10.16 -7.50 6.83
N VAL A 84 -10.53 -6.52 6.00
CA VAL A 84 -10.88 -5.19 6.50
C VAL A 84 -12.18 -4.59 5.95
N GLU A 85 -12.75 -5.11 4.85
CA GLU A 85 -13.91 -4.48 4.19
C GLU A 85 -15.15 -4.38 5.09
N GLU A 86 -15.36 -5.35 6.00
CA GLU A 86 -16.51 -5.35 6.90
C GLU A 86 -16.37 -4.34 8.06
N ARG A 87 -15.15 -3.85 8.33
CA ARG A 87 -14.86 -2.97 9.47
C ARG A 87 -14.33 -1.59 9.10
N LEU A 88 -13.89 -1.39 7.87
CA LEU A 88 -13.46 -0.08 7.37
C LEU A 88 -14.53 0.51 6.45
N HIS A 89 -15.00 1.70 6.80
CA HIS A 89 -16.00 2.43 5.99
C HIS A 89 -15.39 3.12 4.76
N PHE A 90 -14.08 2.99 4.56
CA PHE A 90 -13.34 3.56 3.44
C PHE A 90 -12.34 2.52 2.92
N GLY A 91 -12.21 2.47 1.62
CA GLY A 91 -11.35 1.53 0.92
C GLY A 91 -11.81 1.35 -0.51
N ILE A 92 -11.03 0.64 -1.29
CA ILE A 92 -11.36 0.23 -2.64
C ILE A 92 -11.61 -1.28 -2.61
N TRP A 93 -12.79 -1.70 -3.03
CA TRP A 93 -13.24 -3.08 -2.80
C TRP A 93 -13.35 -3.92 -4.07
N ASN A 94 -13.14 -3.33 -5.25
CA ASN A 94 -13.10 -4.07 -6.50
C ASN A 94 -11.88 -3.70 -7.36
N TRP A 95 -11.54 -4.61 -8.29
CA TRP A 95 -10.34 -4.49 -9.10
C TRP A 95 -10.38 -3.32 -10.10
N ASP A 96 -11.55 -3.01 -10.67
CA ASP A 96 -11.65 -1.94 -11.66
C ASP A 96 -11.52 -0.56 -11.01
N GLU A 97 -12.05 -0.38 -9.81
CA GLU A 97 -11.82 0.83 -9.01
C GLU A 97 -10.36 0.95 -8.58
N TYR A 98 -9.71 -0.16 -8.21
CA TYR A 98 -8.29 -0.14 -7.87
C TYR A 98 -7.44 0.27 -9.07
N LYS A 99 -7.69 -0.29 -10.26
CA LYS A 99 -7.01 0.13 -11.49
C LYS A 99 -7.25 1.61 -11.83
N PHE A 100 -8.45 2.10 -11.60
CA PHE A 100 -8.80 3.50 -11.85
C PHE A 100 -7.89 4.48 -11.08
N LEU A 101 -7.43 4.12 -9.88
CA LEU A 101 -6.52 4.96 -9.10
C LEU A 101 -5.24 5.34 -9.88
N PHE A 102 -4.84 4.54 -10.84
CA PHE A 102 -3.60 4.69 -11.62
C PHE A 102 -3.86 5.11 -13.08
N GLU A 103 -5.10 5.45 -13.44
CA GLU A 103 -5.47 5.80 -14.81
C GLU A 103 -4.72 7.06 -15.30
N ASN A 104 -4.43 7.99 -14.39
CA ASN A 104 -3.76 9.25 -14.67
C ASN A 104 -2.23 9.16 -14.71
N VAL A 105 -1.63 8.00 -14.55
CA VAL A 105 -0.19 7.77 -14.76
C VAL A 105 0.18 8.14 -16.19
N LYS A 106 1.23 8.95 -16.37
CA LYS A 106 1.71 9.42 -17.67
C LYS A 106 3.06 8.79 -18.01
N GLN A 107 4.13 9.34 -17.45
CA GLN A 107 5.52 8.96 -17.72
C GLN A 107 6.30 8.68 -16.43
N GLU A 108 5.62 8.68 -15.29
CA GLU A 108 6.23 8.40 -13.99
C GLU A 108 6.81 6.99 -13.98
N LYS A 109 8.04 6.86 -13.51
CA LYS A 109 8.78 5.60 -13.46
C LYS A 109 8.38 4.75 -12.26
N ALA A 110 8.15 5.41 -11.12
CA ALA A 110 7.71 4.78 -9.90
C ALA A 110 6.21 5.05 -9.69
N ILE A 111 5.42 4.00 -9.67
CA ILE A 111 3.97 4.06 -9.47
C ILE A 111 3.68 3.33 -8.17
N GLY A 112 3.10 4.00 -7.20
CA GLY A 112 2.92 3.40 -5.87
C GLY A 112 1.62 3.74 -5.19
N GLU A 113 1.39 3.06 -4.07
CA GLU A 113 0.37 3.39 -3.09
C GLU A 113 0.86 3.12 -1.67
N SER A 114 0.16 3.66 -0.69
CA SER A 114 0.49 3.51 0.73
C SER A 114 -0.70 2.94 1.48
N THR A 115 -0.56 1.74 2.04
CA THR A 115 -1.58 1.13 2.90
C THR A 115 -0.91 0.51 4.12
N VAL A 116 -1.12 1.12 5.29
CA VAL A 116 -0.36 0.78 6.51
C VAL A 116 -0.67 -0.60 7.08
N PHE A 117 -1.84 -1.15 6.79
CA PHE A 117 -2.23 -2.46 7.27
C PHE A 117 -1.71 -3.63 6.42
N TYR A 118 -1.08 -3.38 5.27
CA TYR A 118 -0.44 -4.44 4.49
C TYR A 118 0.70 -5.11 5.25
N LEU A 119 1.42 -4.38 6.09
CA LEU A 119 2.44 -4.96 6.94
C LEU A 119 1.82 -5.88 8.00
N TYR A 120 0.73 -5.47 8.64
CA TYR A 120 0.05 -6.27 9.67
C TYR A 120 -0.59 -7.53 9.09
N TYR A 121 -1.30 -7.40 8.00
CA TYR A 121 -1.91 -8.54 7.27
C TYR A 121 -0.97 -9.10 6.18
N TYR A 122 0.32 -9.18 6.48
CA TYR A 122 1.36 -9.51 5.51
C TYR A 122 1.10 -10.78 4.68
N LYS A 123 0.56 -11.84 5.27
CA LYS A 123 0.26 -13.09 4.56
C LYS A 123 -0.74 -12.88 3.42
N GLU A 124 -1.81 -12.16 3.69
CA GLU A 124 -2.82 -11.83 2.69
C GLU A 124 -2.31 -10.80 1.69
N ALA A 125 -1.62 -9.76 2.17
CA ALA A 125 -1.03 -8.74 1.31
C ALA A 125 -0.03 -9.33 0.32
N ILE A 126 0.95 -10.10 0.77
CA ILE A 126 1.97 -10.74 -0.08
C ILE A 126 1.32 -11.62 -1.15
N LYS A 127 0.36 -12.47 -0.77
CA LYS A 127 -0.38 -13.32 -1.70
C LYS A 127 -1.03 -12.49 -2.82
N ASN A 128 -1.72 -11.41 -2.46
CA ASN A 128 -2.45 -10.57 -3.41
C ASN A 128 -1.52 -9.65 -4.22
N ILE A 129 -0.41 -9.18 -3.64
CA ILE A 129 0.64 -8.45 -4.38
C ILE A 129 1.16 -9.33 -5.51
N LYS A 130 1.60 -10.55 -5.21
CA LYS A 130 2.12 -11.48 -6.22
C LYS A 130 1.09 -11.81 -7.29
N LEU A 131 -0.15 -12.04 -6.89
CA LEU A 131 -1.24 -12.39 -7.82
C LEU A 131 -1.62 -11.24 -8.75
N ARG A 132 -1.61 -9.99 -8.27
CA ARG A 132 -2.16 -8.83 -8.97
C ARG A 132 -1.12 -7.92 -9.60
N LEU A 133 0.04 -7.79 -8.94
CA LEU A 133 1.09 -6.85 -9.33
C LEU A 133 2.38 -7.58 -9.79
N GLY A 134 2.57 -8.83 -9.39
CA GLY A 134 3.76 -9.62 -9.72
C GLY A 134 4.80 -9.66 -8.61
N ASN A 135 5.96 -10.26 -8.91
CA ASN A 135 7.04 -10.47 -7.92
C ASN A 135 8.05 -9.32 -7.86
N ASP A 136 8.10 -8.49 -8.90
CA ASP A 136 9.13 -7.43 -9.05
C ASP A 136 8.76 -6.12 -8.31
N VAL A 137 7.68 -6.14 -7.53
CA VAL A 137 7.21 -4.97 -6.79
C VAL A 137 8.20 -4.59 -5.69
N LYS A 138 8.62 -3.32 -5.66
CA LYS A 138 9.48 -2.77 -4.61
C LYS A 138 8.66 -2.49 -3.36
N ILE A 139 9.13 -2.95 -2.20
CA ILE A 139 8.45 -2.82 -0.92
C ILE A 139 9.17 -1.84 -0.02
N ILE A 140 8.45 -0.85 0.51
CA ILE A 140 8.96 0.12 1.49
C ILE A 140 8.25 -0.12 2.82
N ILE A 141 9.03 -0.30 3.88
CA ILE A 141 8.56 -0.54 5.25
C ILE A 141 9.13 0.53 6.16
N LEU A 142 8.28 1.28 6.85
CA LEU A 142 8.71 2.20 7.93
C LEU A 142 8.42 1.54 9.27
N LEU A 143 9.42 1.43 10.11
CA LEU A 143 9.32 0.91 11.47
C LEU A 143 9.57 2.02 12.47
N ARG A 144 8.89 1.97 13.59
CA ARG A 144 9.07 2.87 14.74
C ARG A 144 9.27 2.04 15.98
N ASN A 145 9.93 2.60 17.00
CA ASN A 145 9.95 1.96 18.32
C ASN A 145 8.56 1.43 18.65
N PRO A 146 8.37 0.11 18.93
CA PRO A 146 7.06 -0.50 19.05
C PRO A 146 6.22 0.07 20.20
N VAL A 147 6.86 0.53 21.29
CA VAL A 147 6.18 1.16 22.42
C VAL A 147 5.61 2.53 22.01
N ASP A 148 6.44 3.37 21.37
CA ASP A 148 6.02 4.69 20.89
C ASP A 148 4.94 4.58 19.80
N ARG A 149 5.04 3.56 18.95
CA ARG A 149 4.03 3.25 17.94
C ARG A 149 2.69 2.88 18.59
N ALA A 150 2.72 1.97 19.57
CA ALA A 150 1.53 1.50 20.29
C ALA A 150 0.82 2.69 20.97
N PHE A 151 1.57 3.52 21.69
CA PHE A 151 1.02 4.70 22.35
C PHE A 151 0.45 5.72 21.35
N SER A 152 1.17 5.95 20.22
CA SER A 152 0.65 6.82 19.15
C SER A 152 -0.62 6.28 18.49
N ALA A 153 -0.77 4.96 18.38
CA ALA A 153 -1.98 4.32 17.89
C ALA A 153 -3.14 4.48 18.88
N PHE A 154 -2.89 4.25 20.16
CA PHE A 154 -3.87 4.46 21.21
C PHE A 154 -4.38 5.92 21.23
N GLN A 155 -3.49 6.90 21.22
CA GLN A 155 -3.88 8.31 21.16
C GLN A 155 -4.73 8.63 19.89
N HIS A 156 -4.40 8.00 18.78
CA HIS A 156 -5.13 8.20 17.53
C HIS A 156 -6.55 7.63 17.59
N VAL A 157 -6.72 6.44 18.12
CA VAL A 157 -8.03 5.78 18.25
C VAL A 157 -8.88 6.48 19.32
N SER A 158 -8.29 6.91 20.43
CA SER A 158 -8.99 7.64 21.52
C SER A 158 -9.56 8.99 21.05
N LYS A 159 -8.89 9.69 20.12
CA LYS A 159 -9.42 10.93 19.51
C LYS A 159 -10.74 10.71 18.75
N SER A 160 -10.99 9.52 18.23
CA SER A 160 -12.21 9.16 17.50
C SER A 160 -13.30 8.56 18.40
N VAL A 161 -13.12 8.57 19.72
CA VAL A 161 -14.04 8.00 20.74
C VAL A 161 -14.29 6.49 20.54
N LYS A 162 -13.45 5.80 19.76
CA LYS A 162 -13.52 4.36 19.55
C LYS A 162 -12.70 3.54 20.54
N GLU A 163 -11.93 4.20 21.41
CA GLU A 163 -11.21 3.59 22.51
C GLU A 163 -11.74 4.15 23.82
N SER A 164 -12.36 3.28 24.62
CA SER A 164 -12.94 3.61 25.93
C SER A 164 -12.10 3.12 27.11
N LEU A 165 -11.09 2.32 26.83
CA LEU A 165 -10.22 1.75 27.86
C LEU A 165 -9.05 2.68 28.17
N SER A 166 -8.43 2.50 29.34
CA SER A 166 -7.09 3.05 29.59
C SER A 166 -6.07 2.38 28.67
N PHE A 167 -4.90 3.00 28.48
CA PHE A 167 -3.87 2.38 27.62
C PHE A 167 -3.43 1.02 28.16
N GLU A 168 -3.27 0.90 29.46
CA GLU A 168 -2.89 -0.35 30.11
C GLU A 168 -3.97 -1.45 29.91
N ASP A 169 -5.24 -1.12 30.13
CA ASP A 169 -6.35 -2.05 29.92
C ASP A 169 -6.47 -2.45 28.44
N ALA A 170 -6.31 -1.49 27.54
CA ALA A 170 -6.35 -1.73 26.11
C ALA A 170 -5.23 -2.68 25.65
N LEU A 171 -4.03 -2.59 26.23
CA LEU A 171 -2.94 -3.53 26.01
C LEU A 171 -3.24 -4.92 26.58
N ASN A 172 -3.84 -5.00 27.78
CA ASN A 172 -4.15 -6.26 28.42
C ASN A 172 -5.31 -7.01 27.78
N GLN A 173 -6.28 -6.29 27.23
CA GLN A 173 -7.48 -6.84 26.60
C GLN A 173 -7.38 -6.97 25.07
N GLU A 174 -6.20 -6.78 24.48
CA GLU A 174 -6.03 -6.74 23.02
C GLU A 174 -6.51 -8.01 22.31
N ASN A 175 -6.27 -9.17 22.93
CA ASN A 175 -6.64 -10.45 22.33
C ASN A 175 -8.15 -10.60 22.18
N GLY A 176 -8.60 -10.96 20.98
CA GLY A 176 -10.01 -11.20 20.68
C GLY A 176 -10.86 -9.94 20.45
N ARG A 177 -10.32 -8.73 20.63
CA ARG A 177 -11.10 -7.50 20.46
C ARG A 177 -11.66 -7.33 19.05
N LEU A 178 -10.87 -7.64 18.03
CA LEU A 178 -11.33 -7.51 16.65
C LEU A 178 -12.42 -8.53 16.29
N GLU A 179 -12.36 -9.72 16.85
CA GLU A 179 -13.39 -10.76 16.63
C GLU A 179 -14.70 -10.42 17.32
N GLN A 180 -14.62 -9.77 18.48
CA GLN A 180 -15.79 -9.43 19.31
C GLN A 180 -16.50 -8.15 18.83
N ASP A 181 -15.79 -7.23 18.17
CA ASP A 181 -16.34 -5.93 17.77
C ASP A 181 -15.88 -5.53 16.35
N LEU A 182 -16.80 -5.61 15.41
CA LEU A 182 -16.56 -5.20 14.02
C LEU A 182 -16.46 -3.67 13.82
N THR A 183 -16.83 -2.88 14.80
CA THR A 183 -16.67 -1.41 14.75
C THR A 183 -15.23 -0.96 14.99
N LEU A 184 -14.41 -1.82 15.59
CA LEU A 184 -12.99 -1.57 15.83
C LEU A 184 -12.18 -1.79 14.57
N THR A 185 -11.24 -0.88 14.30
CA THR A 185 -10.26 -1.05 13.23
C THR A 185 -9.03 -1.84 13.74
N PRO A 186 -8.21 -2.41 12.85
CA PRO A 186 -6.98 -3.09 13.26
C PRO A 186 -6.02 -2.23 14.09
N MET A 187 -6.19 -0.90 14.06
CA MET A 187 -5.36 0.04 14.82
C MET A 187 -5.36 -0.21 16.33
N VAL A 188 -6.38 -0.90 16.87
CA VAL A 188 -6.47 -1.25 18.31
C VAL A 188 -5.55 -2.41 18.71
N MET A 189 -4.90 -3.07 17.74
CA MET A 189 -3.91 -4.13 17.98
C MET A 189 -2.56 -3.48 18.31
N TYR A 190 -2.49 -2.92 19.52
CA TYR A 190 -1.39 -2.05 19.94
C TYR A 190 -0.05 -2.78 20.10
N LYS A 191 -0.04 -3.97 20.72
CA LYS A 191 1.17 -4.79 20.86
C LYS A 191 1.46 -5.57 19.60
N ASP A 192 0.46 -6.28 19.10
CA ASP A 192 0.62 -7.24 18.01
C ASP A 192 1.15 -6.58 16.73
N MET A 193 0.63 -5.40 16.37
CA MET A 193 1.17 -4.61 15.26
C MET A 193 2.61 -4.13 15.45
N GLY A 194 3.16 -4.18 16.66
CA GLY A 194 4.55 -3.83 16.97
C GLY A 194 5.52 -5.02 16.92
N LEU A 195 5.02 -6.22 16.75
CA LEU A 195 5.81 -7.46 16.63
C LEU A 195 6.28 -7.65 15.19
N TYR A 196 7.16 -6.78 14.72
CA TYR A 196 7.55 -6.65 13.32
C TYR A 196 8.30 -7.84 12.73
N TYR A 197 8.96 -8.67 13.54
CA TYR A 197 9.93 -9.65 13.05
C TYR A 197 9.39 -10.55 11.94
N ASP A 198 8.29 -11.25 12.20
CA ASP A 198 7.72 -12.18 11.22
C ASP A 198 7.17 -11.46 9.99
N MET A 199 6.60 -10.27 10.18
CA MET A 199 6.07 -9.45 9.10
C MET A 199 7.20 -9.03 8.13
N VAL A 200 8.29 -8.46 8.66
CA VAL A 200 9.44 -8.00 7.86
C VAL A 200 10.16 -9.18 7.24
N LYS A 201 10.34 -10.27 8.00
CA LYS A 201 10.96 -11.51 7.51
C LYS A 201 10.20 -12.04 6.29
N ALA A 202 8.88 -12.16 6.38
CA ALA A 202 8.05 -12.65 5.28
C ALA A 202 8.19 -11.78 4.02
N TYR A 203 8.15 -10.46 4.14
CA TYR A 203 8.38 -9.59 2.98
C TYR A 203 9.76 -9.77 2.37
N LYS A 204 10.82 -9.92 3.19
CA LYS A 204 12.20 -10.14 2.72
C LYS A 204 12.43 -11.50 2.09
N GLU A 205 11.67 -12.52 2.48
CA GLU A 205 11.74 -13.86 1.89
C GLU A 205 10.97 -13.94 0.56
N GLU A 206 9.98 -13.08 0.37
CA GLU A 206 9.05 -13.14 -0.74
C GLU A 206 9.31 -12.11 -1.86
N PHE A 207 10.10 -11.06 -1.59
CA PHE A 207 10.46 -10.01 -2.54
C PHE A 207 11.95 -9.68 -2.47
N ASP A 208 12.59 -9.55 -3.64
CA ASP A 208 14.01 -9.21 -3.76
C ASP A 208 14.29 -7.75 -3.36
N ASN A 209 13.33 -6.86 -3.56
CA ASN A 209 13.46 -5.42 -3.35
C ASN A 209 12.64 -4.96 -2.15
N VAL A 210 13.24 -5.00 -0.95
CA VAL A 210 12.62 -4.53 0.30
C VAL A 210 13.51 -3.49 0.99
N HIS A 211 13.00 -2.26 1.11
CA HIS A 211 13.66 -1.14 1.79
C HIS A 211 13.02 -0.86 3.14
N VAL A 212 13.80 -1.00 4.21
CA VAL A 212 13.33 -0.76 5.58
C VAL A 212 13.89 0.57 6.09
N ILE A 213 13.01 1.43 6.59
CA ILE A 213 13.30 2.77 7.11
C ILE A 213 12.95 2.79 8.59
N LEU A 214 13.85 3.30 9.44
CA LEU A 214 13.52 3.60 10.81
C LEU A 214 12.90 5.00 10.90
N TYR A 215 11.78 5.09 11.60
CA TYR A 215 11.06 6.37 11.80
C TYR A 215 11.97 7.43 12.44
N GLU A 216 12.81 7.04 13.36
CA GLU A 216 13.73 7.93 14.06
C GLU A 216 14.72 8.59 13.08
N ASP A 217 15.30 7.82 12.15
CA ASP A 217 16.15 8.36 11.08
C ASP A 217 15.35 9.26 10.11
N PHE A 218 14.13 8.83 9.74
CA PHE A 218 13.26 9.61 8.86
C PHE A 218 12.85 10.93 9.53
N ARG A 219 12.57 10.91 10.83
CA ARG A 219 12.26 12.10 11.62
C ARG A 219 13.42 13.09 11.67
N ASP A 220 14.64 12.60 11.91
CA ASP A 220 15.80 13.43 12.23
C ASP A 220 16.65 13.79 11.00
N LYS A 221 16.54 12.99 9.93
CA LYS A 221 17.37 13.09 8.71
C LYS A 221 16.54 12.87 7.45
N SER A 222 15.36 13.49 7.35
CA SER A 222 14.38 13.24 6.28
C SER A 222 14.97 13.34 4.88
N ASP A 223 15.80 14.35 4.58
CA ASP A 223 16.41 14.52 3.26
C ASP A 223 17.35 13.36 2.88
N LYS A 224 18.12 12.85 3.85
CA LYS A 224 19.00 11.69 3.62
C LYS A 224 18.18 10.43 3.36
N VAL A 225 17.12 10.22 4.13
CA VAL A 225 16.22 9.06 3.98
C VAL A 225 15.48 9.13 2.65
N LEU A 226 14.95 10.30 2.27
CA LEU A 226 14.28 10.50 0.98
C LEU A 226 15.21 10.21 -0.19
N LYS A 227 16.48 10.67 -0.12
CA LYS A 227 17.48 10.33 -1.13
C LYS A 227 17.66 8.81 -1.27
N GLY A 228 17.76 8.07 -0.17
CA GLY A 228 17.82 6.60 -0.20
C GLY A 228 16.55 5.94 -0.79
N VAL A 229 15.37 6.51 -0.53
CA VAL A 229 14.11 6.08 -1.15
C VAL A 229 14.13 6.32 -2.65
N PHE A 230 14.61 7.49 -3.12
CA PHE A 230 14.69 7.79 -4.55
C PHE A 230 15.70 6.90 -5.28
N GLU A 231 16.85 6.61 -4.66
CA GLU A 231 17.82 5.64 -5.17
C GLU A 231 17.18 4.24 -5.28
N PHE A 232 16.46 3.80 -4.26
CA PHE A 232 15.74 2.53 -4.25
C PHE A 232 14.65 2.46 -5.32
N LEU A 233 13.91 3.54 -5.54
CA LEU A 233 12.87 3.65 -6.57
C LEU A 233 13.44 3.90 -7.98
N GLU A 234 14.75 4.15 -8.11
CA GLU A 234 15.44 4.44 -9.38
C GLU A 234 14.90 5.71 -10.08
N VAL A 235 14.57 6.71 -9.27
CA VAL A 235 14.11 8.03 -9.74
C VAL A 235 15.15 9.11 -9.50
N ASN A 236 14.92 10.34 -9.97
CA ASN A 236 15.87 11.43 -9.89
C ASN A 236 16.16 11.85 -8.44
N ILE A 237 17.35 11.54 -7.93
CA ILE A 237 17.78 11.85 -6.56
C ILE A 237 18.02 13.35 -6.27
N LYS A 238 17.99 14.19 -7.31
CA LYS A 238 18.23 15.64 -7.19
C LYS A 238 16.93 16.43 -7.04
N THR A 239 15.77 15.80 -7.19
CA THR A 239 14.47 16.46 -7.05
C THR A 239 14.33 17.00 -5.63
N LYS A 240 14.04 18.30 -5.52
CA LYS A 240 13.87 18.98 -4.23
C LYS A 240 12.46 18.75 -3.73
N ILE A 241 12.36 18.19 -2.53
CA ILE A 241 11.10 17.94 -1.83
C ILE A 241 11.00 18.88 -0.63
N ASN A 242 9.84 19.47 -0.42
CA ASN A 242 9.58 20.21 0.81
C ASN A 242 9.27 19.22 1.95
N SER A 243 10.29 18.87 2.71
CA SER A 243 10.21 17.95 3.86
C SER A 243 10.00 18.68 5.21
N SER A 244 9.76 20.01 5.20
CA SER A 244 9.62 20.82 6.41
C SER A 244 8.29 20.60 7.14
N THR A 245 7.23 20.20 6.44
CA THR A 245 5.91 19.97 7.02
C THR A 245 5.74 18.49 7.37
N ARG A 246 5.54 18.21 8.67
CA ARG A 246 5.20 16.85 9.13
C ARG A 246 3.69 16.66 9.07
N HIS A 247 3.28 15.55 8.47
CA HIS A 247 1.86 15.20 8.34
C HIS A 247 1.47 14.18 9.41
N ASN A 248 0.35 14.43 10.10
CA ASN A 248 -0.20 13.55 11.15
C ASN A 248 0.76 13.30 12.34
N VAL A 249 1.31 14.37 12.90
CA VAL A 249 2.08 14.35 14.16
C VAL A 249 1.14 14.31 15.36
#